data_0ea41e3599d40e2673a6b4149525c296
#
_entry.id   0ea41e3599d40e2673a6b4149525c296
#
_cell.length_a   1.000
_cell.length_b   1.000
_cell.length_c   1.000
_cell.angle_alpha   90.00
_cell.angle_beta   90.00
_cell.angle_gamma   90.00
#
_symmetry.space_group_name_H-M   'P 1'
#
loop_
_entity.id
_entity.type
_entity.pdbx_description
1 polymer ?
#
loop_
_entity_poly.entity_id
_entity_poly.type
_entity_poly.pdbx_seq_one_letter_code
_entity_poly.pdbx_strand_id
1 'polypeptide(L)'
;MLSLSLGGFLTFLNSAVFAVGYIVNNNLFPEPLNSEEEKLYLQKYESGDEEARNILIERNLRLVAHITKKYASSNINTDDLISIGTIGLIKGINSFKSSKGVKLATYVSKCIDNEILMYLRSYKKISSEVYLNEPIGK
;
A
#
# COMPACT_ATOMS: atom_id res chain seq x y z
N MET A 1 -13.93 23.62 10.87
CA MET A 1 -13.34 23.05 9.67
C MET A 1 -12.41 21.88 9.96
N LEU A 2 -11.93 21.77 11.17
CA LEU A 2 -11.19 20.59 11.61
C LEU A 2 -12.09 19.43 12.00
N SER A 3 -13.39 19.59 11.80
CA SER A 3 -14.40 18.57 12.05
C SER A 3 -14.75 17.76 10.81
N LEU A 4 -13.87 17.74 9.79
CA LEU A 4 -13.90 16.65 8.85
C LEU A 4 -13.60 15.41 9.66
N SER A 5 -14.67 14.95 10.23
CA SER A 5 -14.78 13.89 11.16
C SER A 5 -13.96 12.70 10.68
N LEU A 6 -13.40 11.97 11.61
CA LEU A 6 -12.83 10.65 11.40
C LEU A 6 -13.68 9.84 10.40
N GLY A 7 -15.00 10.05 10.40
CA GLY A 7 -15.92 9.42 9.46
C GLY A 7 -15.68 9.80 8.00
N GLY A 8 -15.40 11.07 7.71
CA GLY A 8 -15.08 11.52 6.35
C GLY A 8 -13.76 10.97 5.84
N PHE A 9 -12.77 10.88 6.72
CA PHE A 9 -11.47 10.29 6.39
C PHE A 9 -11.59 8.79 6.14
N LEU A 10 -12.35 8.09 6.97
CA LEU A 10 -12.60 6.66 6.81
C LEU A 10 -13.39 6.34 5.54
N THR A 11 -14.39 7.17 5.20
CA THR A 11 -15.13 6.99 3.94
C THR A 11 -14.26 7.28 2.72
N PHE A 12 -13.38 8.27 2.80
CA PHE A 12 -12.43 8.57 1.74
C PHE A 12 -11.45 7.42 1.53
N LEU A 13 -10.88 6.87 2.61
CA LEU A 13 -10.02 5.69 2.57
C LEU A 13 -10.75 4.49 1.97
N ASN A 14 -11.99 4.27 2.35
CA ASN A 14 -12.81 3.18 1.85
C ASN A 14 -13.06 3.32 0.34
N SER A 15 -13.39 4.53 -0.11
CA SER A 15 -13.58 4.82 -1.54
C SER A 15 -12.29 4.63 -2.32
N ALA A 16 -11.16 5.05 -1.76
CA ALA A 16 -9.85 4.88 -2.39
C ALA A 16 -9.49 3.40 -2.51
N VAL A 17 -9.76 2.61 -1.49
CA VAL A 17 -9.52 1.16 -1.50
C VAL A 17 -10.40 0.47 -2.55
N PHE A 18 -11.68 0.84 -2.65
CA PHE A 18 -12.57 0.31 -3.69
C PHE A 18 -12.10 0.69 -5.08
N ALA A 19 -11.66 1.93 -5.29
CA ALA A 19 -11.15 2.38 -6.58
C ALA A 19 -9.88 1.62 -6.96
N VAL A 20 -8.98 1.41 -6.03
CA VAL A 20 -7.75 0.62 -6.25
C VAL A 20 -8.12 -0.83 -6.58
N GLY A 21 -9.02 -1.44 -5.83
CA GLY A 21 -9.50 -2.80 -6.11
C GLY A 21 -10.12 -2.93 -7.49
N TYR A 22 -10.92 -1.96 -7.92
CA TYR A 22 -11.51 -1.93 -9.24
C TYR A 22 -10.43 -1.83 -10.33
N ILE A 23 -9.47 -0.94 -10.16
CA ILE A 23 -8.35 -0.75 -11.09
C ILE A 23 -7.51 -2.03 -11.20
N VAL A 24 -7.23 -2.67 -10.08
CA VAL A 24 -6.48 -3.93 -10.03
C VAL A 24 -7.18 -5.02 -10.82
N ASN A 25 -8.47 -5.17 -10.57
CA ASN A 25 -9.26 -6.25 -11.18
C ASN A 25 -9.39 -6.10 -12.68
N ASN A 26 -9.31 -4.88 -13.20
CA ASN A 26 -9.45 -4.59 -14.63
C ASN A 26 -8.13 -4.30 -15.35
N ASN A 27 -7.00 -4.51 -14.69
CA ASN A 27 -5.66 -4.21 -15.23
C ASN A 27 -5.51 -2.76 -15.73
N LEU A 28 -6.19 -1.83 -15.06
CA LEU A 28 -6.24 -0.41 -15.44
C LEU A 28 -5.19 0.43 -14.71
N PHE A 29 -4.10 -0.17 -14.28
CA PHE A 29 -3.05 0.59 -13.61
C PHE A 29 -2.39 1.57 -14.57
N PRO A 30 -2.20 2.82 -14.16
CA PRO A 30 -1.41 3.78 -14.93
C PRO A 30 0.01 3.26 -15.14
N GLU A 31 0.62 3.68 -16.24
CA GLU A 31 2.00 3.31 -16.51
C GLU A 31 2.95 3.92 -15.48
N PRO A 32 4.02 3.20 -15.12
CA PRO A 32 5.04 3.75 -14.24
C PRO A 32 5.69 5.00 -14.85
N LEU A 33 6.15 5.90 -14.00
CA LEU A 33 6.92 7.05 -14.43
C LEU A 33 8.29 6.62 -14.94
N ASN A 34 8.80 7.32 -15.97
CA ASN A 34 10.19 7.15 -16.35
C ASN A 34 11.12 7.83 -15.33
N SER A 35 12.42 7.61 -15.44
CA SER A 35 13.40 8.12 -14.47
C SER A 35 13.37 9.64 -14.33
N GLU A 36 13.19 10.35 -15.43
CA GLU A 36 13.17 11.81 -15.42
C GLU A 36 11.91 12.37 -14.78
N GLU A 37 10.76 11.78 -15.13
CA GLU A 37 9.48 12.15 -14.54
C GLU A 37 9.46 11.87 -13.03
N GLU A 38 9.96 10.71 -12.64
CA GLU A 38 10.05 10.33 -11.23
C GLU A 38 10.89 11.33 -10.44
N LYS A 39 12.05 11.70 -10.99
CA LYS A 39 12.93 12.71 -10.38
C LYS A 39 12.24 14.05 -10.22
N LEU A 40 11.50 14.48 -11.26
CA LEU A 40 10.76 15.73 -11.24
C LEU A 40 9.68 15.72 -10.14
N TYR A 41 8.88 14.66 -10.07
CA TYR A 41 7.81 14.55 -9.07
C TYR A 41 8.36 14.39 -7.66
N LEU A 42 9.50 13.72 -7.49
CA LEU A 42 10.17 13.66 -6.19
C LEU A 42 10.61 15.03 -5.72
N GLN A 43 11.19 15.83 -6.62
CA GLN A 43 11.59 17.19 -6.30
C GLN A 43 10.39 18.07 -5.91
N LYS A 44 9.31 17.96 -6.66
CA LYS A 44 8.06 18.69 -6.35
C LYS A 44 7.50 18.27 -5.01
N TYR A 45 7.45 16.97 -4.75
CA TYR A 45 6.96 16.42 -3.48
C TYR A 45 7.81 16.92 -2.30
N GLU A 46 9.11 16.87 -2.43
CA GLU A 46 10.04 17.36 -1.39
C GLU A 46 9.89 18.85 -1.14
N SER A 47 9.41 19.59 -2.12
CA SER A 47 9.09 21.03 -2.00
C SER A 47 7.70 21.29 -1.40
N GLY A 48 6.93 20.26 -1.11
CA GLY A 48 5.61 20.37 -0.49
C GLY A 48 4.41 20.22 -1.41
N ASP A 49 4.60 19.75 -2.66
CA ASP A 49 3.53 19.56 -3.62
C ASP A 49 2.80 18.21 -3.34
N GLU A 50 1.59 18.31 -2.81
CA GLU A 50 0.76 17.12 -2.50
C GLU A 50 0.26 16.39 -3.75
N GLU A 51 0.04 17.10 -4.86
CA GLU A 51 -0.34 16.45 -6.12
C GLU A 51 0.78 15.56 -6.63
N ALA A 52 2.03 16.01 -6.51
CA ALA A 52 3.20 15.19 -6.87
C ALA A 52 3.26 13.92 -6.05
N ARG A 53 2.96 13.99 -4.76
CA ARG A 53 2.84 12.82 -3.89
C ARG A 53 1.79 11.83 -4.40
N ASN A 54 0.61 12.33 -4.74
CA ASN A 54 -0.47 11.50 -5.25
C ASN A 54 -0.11 10.82 -6.57
N ILE A 55 0.59 11.50 -7.44
CA ILE A 55 1.09 10.94 -8.71
C ILE A 55 2.12 9.84 -8.44
N LEU A 56 3.03 10.06 -7.51
CA LEU A 56 4.02 9.04 -7.12
C LEU A 56 3.34 7.77 -6.59
N ILE A 57 2.30 7.92 -5.79
CA ILE A 57 1.51 6.79 -5.28
C ILE A 57 0.81 6.07 -6.43
N GLU A 58 0.06 6.81 -7.23
CA GLU A 58 -0.72 6.26 -8.35
C GLU A 58 0.16 5.49 -9.34
N ARG A 59 1.30 6.07 -9.70
CA ARG A 59 2.20 5.48 -10.69
C ARG A 59 3.01 4.30 -10.18
N ASN A 60 2.93 4.00 -8.88
CA ASN A 60 3.58 2.85 -8.26
C ASN A 60 2.58 1.75 -7.85
N LEU A 61 1.30 1.88 -8.21
CA LEU A 61 0.29 0.86 -7.89
C LEU A 61 0.55 -0.47 -8.60
N ARG A 62 1.12 -0.46 -9.80
CA ARG A 62 1.52 -1.70 -10.49
C ARG A 62 2.53 -2.50 -9.68
N LEU A 63 3.42 -1.80 -9.00
CA LEU A 63 4.42 -2.43 -8.15
C LEU A 63 3.75 -3.15 -6.97
N VAL A 64 2.73 -2.54 -6.37
CA VAL A 64 1.95 -3.19 -5.31
C VAL A 64 1.33 -4.48 -5.82
N ALA A 65 0.66 -4.44 -6.97
CA ALA A 65 0.04 -5.62 -7.56
C ALA A 65 1.07 -6.72 -7.85
N HIS A 66 2.22 -6.33 -8.36
CA HIS A 66 3.30 -7.28 -8.67
C HIS A 66 3.84 -7.95 -7.39
N ILE A 67 4.05 -7.19 -6.34
CA ILE A 67 4.58 -7.71 -5.08
C ILE A 67 3.56 -8.62 -4.40
N THR A 68 2.27 -8.25 -4.44
CA THR A 68 1.22 -9.07 -3.81
C THR A 68 1.10 -10.46 -4.42
N LYS A 69 1.51 -10.66 -5.66
CA LYS A 69 1.52 -11.98 -6.29
C LYS A 69 2.39 -12.98 -5.54
N LYS A 70 3.43 -12.54 -4.88
CA LYS A 70 4.29 -13.42 -4.06
C LYS A 70 3.54 -14.06 -2.89
N TYR A 71 2.45 -13.45 -2.48
CA TYR A 71 1.66 -13.87 -1.32
C TYR A 71 0.34 -14.53 -1.71
N ALA A 72 0.18 -14.92 -2.97
CA ALA A 72 -1.04 -15.52 -3.50
C ALA A 72 -1.41 -16.84 -2.82
N SER A 73 -0.43 -17.56 -2.29
CA SER A 73 -0.64 -18.82 -1.56
C SER A 73 -1.07 -18.62 -0.11
N SER A 74 -1.08 -17.38 0.39
CA SER A 74 -1.60 -17.10 1.72
C SER A 74 -3.12 -17.26 1.72
N ASN A 75 -3.71 -17.52 2.90
CA ASN A 75 -5.16 -17.67 3.05
C ASN A 75 -5.89 -16.32 3.03
N ILE A 76 -5.19 -15.26 2.67
CA ILE A 76 -5.74 -13.91 2.68
C ILE A 76 -6.19 -13.55 1.26
N ASN A 77 -7.35 -12.91 1.17
CA ASN A 77 -7.89 -12.43 -0.09
C ASN A 77 -6.90 -11.48 -0.78
N THR A 78 -6.74 -11.65 -2.09
CA THR A 78 -5.86 -10.82 -2.92
C THR A 78 -6.18 -9.33 -2.80
N ASP A 79 -7.47 -8.97 -2.76
CA ASP A 79 -7.89 -7.58 -2.61
C ASP A 79 -7.42 -6.98 -1.29
N ASP A 80 -7.47 -7.77 -0.21
CA ASP A 80 -6.96 -7.35 1.09
C ASP A 80 -5.45 -7.16 1.06
N LEU A 81 -4.72 -8.07 0.42
CA LEU A 81 -3.26 -7.95 0.26
C LEU A 81 -2.88 -6.68 -0.51
N ILE A 82 -3.62 -6.35 -1.55
CA ILE A 82 -3.37 -5.14 -2.34
C ILE A 82 -3.64 -3.89 -1.49
N SER A 83 -4.70 -3.89 -0.71
CA SER A 83 -5.00 -2.78 0.20
C SER A 83 -3.89 -2.58 1.21
N ILE A 84 -3.40 -3.66 1.81
CA ILE A 84 -2.30 -3.63 2.77
C ILE A 84 -1.01 -3.16 2.10
N GLY A 85 -0.72 -3.70 0.92
CA GLY A 85 0.45 -3.30 0.13
C GLY A 85 0.41 -1.82 -0.24
N THR A 86 -0.78 -1.29 -0.56
CA THR A 86 -0.98 0.13 -0.86
C THR A 86 -0.68 1.00 0.35
N ILE A 87 -1.06 0.56 1.55
CA ILE A 87 -0.69 1.24 2.79
C ILE A 87 0.85 1.28 2.93
N GLY A 88 1.51 0.17 2.66
CA GLY A 88 2.98 0.11 2.65
C GLY A 88 3.61 1.07 1.65
N LEU A 89 3.05 1.16 0.46
CA LEU A 89 3.49 2.11 -0.57
C LEU A 89 3.35 3.56 -0.09
N ILE A 90 2.21 3.92 0.48
CA ILE A 90 1.95 5.27 0.99
C ILE A 90 2.95 5.61 2.10
N LYS A 91 3.14 4.71 3.04
CA LYS A 91 4.13 4.89 4.12
C LYS A 91 5.55 5.05 3.55
N GLY A 92 5.88 4.26 2.53
CA GLY A 92 7.18 4.31 1.88
C GLY A 92 7.42 5.65 1.18
N ILE A 93 6.45 6.14 0.43
CA ILE A 93 6.57 7.44 -0.25
C ILE A 93 6.66 8.57 0.77
N ASN A 94 5.86 8.52 1.84
CA ASN A 94 5.90 9.54 2.89
C ASN A 94 7.25 9.60 3.62
N SER A 95 7.95 8.50 3.73
CA SER A 95 9.24 8.42 4.44
C SER A 95 10.46 8.45 3.52
N PHE A 96 10.27 8.39 2.21
CA PHE A 96 11.37 8.35 1.26
C PHE A 96 12.12 9.68 1.21
N LYS A 97 13.46 9.58 1.15
CA LYS A 97 14.35 10.73 0.99
C LYS A 97 15.34 10.44 -0.14
N SER A 98 15.26 11.20 -1.21
CA SER A 98 16.12 11.03 -2.38
C SER A 98 17.60 11.22 -2.08
N SER A 99 17.92 11.96 -1.01
CA SER A 99 19.30 12.22 -0.58
C SER A 99 20.07 10.98 -0.14
N LYS A 100 19.38 9.86 0.15
CA LYS A 100 20.02 8.63 0.62
C LYS A 100 20.55 7.73 -0.50
N GLY A 101 20.40 8.12 -1.76
CA GLY A 101 20.98 7.40 -2.89
C GLY A 101 20.32 6.07 -3.24
N VAL A 102 19.20 5.73 -2.64
CA VAL A 102 18.44 4.52 -2.92
C VAL A 102 17.35 4.86 -3.94
N LYS A 103 17.09 3.96 -4.89
CA LYS A 103 16.00 4.13 -5.85
C LYS A 103 14.65 4.02 -5.14
N LEU A 104 13.69 4.83 -5.58
CA LEU A 104 12.34 4.84 -5.01
C LEU A 104 11.71 3.43 -5.06
N ALA A 105 11.73 2.79 -6.20
CA ALA A 105 11.15 1.46 -6.37
C ALA A 105 11.73 0.43 -5.39
N THR A 106 13.03 0.47 -5.16
CA THR A 106 13.70 -0.42 -4.20
C THR A 106 13.22 -0.16 -2.77
N TYR A 107 13.14 1.10 -2.40
CA TYR A 107 12.72 1.50 -1.06
C TYR A 107 11.25 1.16 -0.78
N VAL A 108 10.35 1.55 -1.69
CA VAL A 108 8.92 1.30 -1.50
C VAL A 108 8.58 -0.19 -1.59
N SER A 109 9.32 -0.96 -2.39
CA SER A 109 9.14 -2.43 -2.44
C SER A 109 9.35 -3.06 -1.07
N LYS A 110 10.38 -2.64 -0.35
CA LYS A 110 10.61 -3.10 1.02
C LYS A 110 9.50 -2.68 1.97
N CYS A 111 9.01 -1.46 1.82
CA CYS A 111 7.90 -0.96 2.65
C CYS A 111 6.62 -1.76 2.39
N ILE A 112 6.34 -2.08 1.14
CA ILE A 112 5.19 -2.92 0.76
C ILE A 112 5.33 -4.32 1.35
N ASP A 113 6.48 -4.96 1.13
CA ASP A 113 6.76 -6.30 1.69
C ASP A 113 6.61 -6.30 3.21
N ASN A 114 7.20 -5.33 3.89
CA ASN A 114 7.15 -5.25 5.35
C ASN A 114 5.71 -5.11 5.86
N GLU A 115 4.91 -4.27 5.22
CA GLU A 115 3.51 -4.08 5.62
C GLU A 115 2.71 -5.37 5.46
N ILE A 116 2.88 -6.07 4.35
CA ILE A 116 2.22 -7.36 4.10
C ILE A 116 2.69 -8.40 5.11
N LEU A 117 3.99 -8.50 5.34
CA LEU A 117 4.55 -9.48 6.28
C LEU A 117 4.07 -9.23 7.71
N MET A 118 4.00 -7.97 8.15
CA MET A 118 3.46 -7.63 9.47
C MET A 118 1.98 -8.04 9.59
N TYR A 119 1.21 -7.80 8.54
CA TYR A 119 -0.20 -8.19 8.50
C TYR A 119 -0.35 -9.72 8.58
N LEU A 120 0.45 -10.45 7.81
CA LEU A 120 0.42 -11.91 7.81
C LEU A 120 0.76 -12.49 9.18
N ARG A 121 1.74 -11.93 9.85
CA ARG A 121 2.11 -12.33 11.22
C ARG A 121 0.98 -12.07 12.20
N SER A 122 0.36 -10.89 12.13
CA SER A 122 -0.77 -10.53 12.99
C SER A 122 -1.97 -11.43 12.72
N TYR A 123 -2.27 -11.69 11.46
CA TYR A 123 -3.36 -12.58 11.06
C TYR A 123 -3.14 -13.99 11.60
N LYS A 124 -1.95 -14.52 11.44
CA LYS A 124 -1.58 -15.86 11.92
C LYS A 124 -1.68 -15.94 13.44
N LYS A 125 -1.22 -14.91 14.14
CA LYS A 125 -1.31 -14.84 15.60
C LYS A 125 -2.75 -14.83 16.08
N ILE A 126 -3.59 -13.99 15.48
CA ILE A 126 -5.01 -13.90 15.84
C ILE A 126 -5.72 -15.23 15.56
N SER A 127 -5.49 -15.84 14.39
CA SER A 127 -6.06 -17.14 14.04
C SER A 127 -5.66 -18.22 15.04
N SER A 128 -4.40 -18.21 15.46
CA SER A 128 -3.88 -19.17 16.45
C SER A 128 -4.52 -18.97 17.82
N GLU A 129 -4.68 -17.71 18.26
CA GLU A 129 -5.34 -17.40 19.54
C GLU A 129 -6.82 -17.80 19.53
N VAL A 130 -7.52 -17.52 18.46
CA VAL A 130 -8.93 -17.93 18.30
C VAL A 130 -9.06 -19.45 18.35
N TYR A 131 -8.18 -20.18 17.66
CA TYR A 131 -8.17 -21.63 17.65
C TYR A 131 -7.93 -22.20 19.06
N LEU A 132 -7.01 -21.61 19.81
CA LEU A 132 -6.70 -22.04 21.17
C LEU A 132 -7.83 -21.75 22.16
N ASN A 133 -8.62 -20.72 21.90
CA ASN A 133 -9.74 -20.32 22.76
C ASN A 133 -11.05 -21.02 22.41
N GLU A 134 -11.12 -21.76 21.32
CA GLU A 134 -12.29 -22.57 21.01
C GLU A 134 -12.40 -23.74 21.99
N PRO A 135 -13.62 -24.05 22.51
CA PRO A 135 -13.76 -25.15 23.42
C PRO A 135 -13.41 -26.47 22.73
N ILE A 136 -12.34 -27.08 23.24
CA ILE A 136 -11.90 -28.42 22.81
C ILE A 136 -12.69 -29.42 23.63
N GLY A 137 -13.29 -30.39 22.99
CA GLY A 137 -13.97 -31.42 23.73
C GLY A 137 -15.43 -31.63 23.38
N LYS A 138 -15.74 -31.29 22.22
CA LYS A 138 -17.02 -31.67 21.63
C LYS A 138 -16.87 -32.92 20.79
#